data_469f169880e325c915806b7713c1e4d6
#
_entry.id   469f169880e325c915806b7713c1e4d6
#
_cell.length_a   1.000
_cell.length_b   1.000
_cell.length_c   1.000
_cell.angle_alpha   90.00
_cell.angle_beta   90.00
_cell.angle_gamma   90.00
#
_symmetry.space_group_name_H-M   'P 1'
#
loop_
_entity.id
_entity.type
_entity.pdbx_description
1 polymer ?
#
loop_
_entity_poly.entity_id
_entity_poly.type
_entity_poly.pdbx_seq_one_letter_code
_entity_poly.pdbx_strand_id
1 'polypeptide(L)'
;MKKSVSFLKIAGIGIYVHWTFSLLILYIIYINARAGLDPVQISWAVFFVLALFSCVILHELGHALTAKRFGIKTEDITMYPIGGVARLERIPEKPKQELLVTIAGPLVNVFIFLLLIPFIYGFDLMAPLDAESSIITPENFILNLAILNLWLALFNLIPAFPMDGGRILRSLLAMRINRLKATTIAANIGKLLSL
;
A
#
# COMPACT_ATOMS: atom_id res chain seq x y z
N MET A 1 16.48 2.70 20.20
CA MET A 1 15.27 3.35 20.73
C MET A 1 14.21 3.33 19.62
N LYS A 2 13.07 2.65 19.85
CA LYS A 2 11.96 2.60 18.86
C LYS A 2 11.32 4.00 18.78
N LYS A 3 11.59 4.72 17.71
CA LYS A 3 10.97 6.04 17.41
C LYS A 3 9.56 5.87 16.81
N SER A 4 8.86 4.77 17.14
CA SER A 4 7.54 4.43 16.62
C SER A 4 6.55 4.28 17.77
N VAL A 5 5.35 4.84 17.61
CA VAL A 5 4.26 4.76 18.59
C VAL A 5 3.36 3.58 18.19
N SER A 6 3.00 2.74 19.19
CA SER A 6 2.01 1.69 18.99
C SER A 6 0.64 2.32 18.74
N PHE A 7 0.03 2.01 17.59
CA PHE A 7 -1.27 2.53 17.22
C PHE A 7 -2.39 1.54 17.58
N LEU A 8 -2.27 0.29 17.11
CA LEU A 8 -3.24 -0.75 17.43
C LEU A 8 -2.64 -2.15 17.19
N LYS A 9 -3.38 -3.21 17.56
CA LYS A 9 -3.00 -4.60 17.34
C LYS A 9 -4.12 -5.35 16.64
N ILE A 10 -3.84 -5.91 15.43
CA ILE A 10 -4.81 -6.68 14.63
C ILE A 10 -4.29 -8.11 14.47
N ALA A 11 -5.11 -9.10 14.78
CA ALA A 11 -4.79 -10.53 14.65
C ALA A 11 -3.47 -10.96 15.31
N GLY A 12 -3.04 -10.24 16.35
CA GLY A 12 -1.77 -10.47 17.06
C GLY A 12 -0.58 -9.69 16.50
N ILE A 13 -0.75 -8.94 15.39
CA ILE A 13 0.29 -8.14 14.74
C ILE A 13 0.19 -6.70 15.26
N GLY A 14 1.28 -6.16 15.80
CA GLY A 14 1.36 -4.77 16.24
C GLY A 14 1.50 -3.81 15.06
N ILE A 15 0.66 -2.78 15.02
CA ILE A 15 0.76 -1.70 14.02
C ILE A 15 1.35 -0.48 14.69
N TYR A 16 2.42 0.04 14.11
CA TYR A 16 3.17 1.17 14.62
C TYR A 16 3.21 2.30 13.60
N VAL A 17 3.20 3.52 14.08
CA VAL A 17 3.40 4.72 13.26
C VAL A 17 4.74 5.33 13.64
N HIS A 18 5.62 5.50 12.65
CA HIS A 18 6.89 6.17 12.87
C HIS A 18 6.67 7.67 13.04
N TRP A 19 7.44 8.32 13.91
CA TRP A 19 7.28 9.75 14.20
C TRP A 19 7.39 10.64 12.93
N THR A 20 8.16 10.22 11.92
CA THR A 20 8.28 10.95 10.64
C THR A 20 6.96 11.05 9.88
N PHE A 21 5.98 10.21 10.19
CA PHE A 21 4.64 10.31 9.60
C PHE A 21 3.97 11.64 9.98
N SER A 22 4.25 12.19 11.17
CA SER A 22 3.75 13.52 11.54
C SER A 22 4.29 14.62 10.64
N LEU A 23 5.52 14.46 10.11
CA LEU A 23 6.09 15.41 9.15
C LEU A 23 5.32 15.41 7.83
N LEU A 24 4.84 14.24 7.37
CA LEU A 24 3.98 14.15 6.19
C LEU A 24 2.67 14.93 6.43
N ILE A 25 2.02 14.72 7.58
CA ILE A 25 0.77 15.42 7.91
C ILE A 25 1.02 16.95 7.99
N LEU A 26 2.07 17.38 8.68
CA LEU A 26 2.44 18.80 8.75
C LEU A 26 2.74 19.38 7.36
N TYR A 27 3.39 18.62 6.49
CA TYR A 27 3.66 19.03 5.11
C TYR A 27 2.37 19.21 4.31
N ILE A 28 1.42 18.27 4.42
CA ILE A 28 0.10 18.36 3.77
C ILE A 28 -0.66 19.61 4.25
N ILE A 29 -0.68 19.86 5.55
CA ILE A 29 -1.30 21.06 6.12
C ILE A 29 -0.61 22.32 5.55
N TYR A 30 0.71 22.36 5.57
CA TYR A 30 1.49 23.51 5.13
C TYR A 30 1.26 23.85 3.65
N ILE A 31 1.33 22.85 2.74
CA ILE A 31 1.17 23.11 1.29
C ILE A 31 -0.25 23.57 0.96
N ASN A 32 -1.27 22.99 1.58
CA ASN A 32 -2.67 23.36 1.35
C ASN A 32 -2.98 24.75 1.93
N ALA A 33 -2.45 25.09 3.12
CA ALA A 33 -2.57 26.44 3.68
C ALA A 33 -1.87 27.49 2.79
N ARG A 34 -0.69 27.16 2.24
CA ARG A 34 0.03 28.01 1.28
C ARG A 34 -0.74 28.20 -0.04
N ALA A 35 -1.50 27.20 -0.45
CA ALA A 35 -2.40 27.28 -1.62
C ALA A 35 -3.67 28.10 -1.36
N GLY A 36 -3.88 28.60 -0.12
CA GLY A 36 -5.03 29.41 0.25
C GLY A 36 -6.31 28.62 0.55
N LEU A 37 -6.20 27.29 0.78
CA LEU A 37 -7.35 26.48 1.14
C LEU A 37 -7.82 26.81 2.56
N ASP A 38 -9.14 26.73 2.75
CA ASP A 38 -9.74 26.93 4.07
C ASP A 38 -9.50 25.72 5.01
N PRO A 39 -9.70 25.86 6.33
CA PRO A 39 -9.44 24.81 7.31
C PRO A 39 -10.26 23.51 7.05
N VAL A 40 -11.46 23.60 6.47
CA VAL A 40 -12.31 22.43 6.15
C VAL A 40 -11.70 21.65 5.00
N GLN A 41 -11.29 22.33 3.94
CA GLN A 41 -10.59 21.72 2.80
C GLN A 41 -9.27 21.07 3.23
N ILE A 42 -8.50 21.73 4.10
CA ILE A 42 -7.26 21.14 4.68
C ILE A 42 -7.58 19.89 5.49
N SER A 43 -8.66 19.89 6.28
CA SER A 43 -9.07 18.72 7.06
C SER A 43 -9.45 17.54 6.17
N TRP A 44 -10.11 17.77 5.03
CA TRP A 44 -10.42 16.73 4.05
C TRP A 44 -9.15 16.15 3.41
N ALA A 45 -8.18 16.99 3.08
CA ALA A 45 -6.89 16.52 2.55
C ALA A 45 -6.13 15.64 3.55
N VAL A 46 -6.10 16.03 4.83
CA VAL A 46 -5.48 15.23 5.89
C VAL A 46 -6.25 13.91 6.09
N PHE A 47 -7.57 13.96 6.14
CA PHE A 47 -8.42 12.76 6.29
C PHE A 47 -8.21 11.78 5.13
N PHE A 48 -8.07 12.30 3.90
CA PHE A 48 -7.79 11.49 2.73
C PHE A 48 -6.45 10.75 2.83
N VAL A 49 -5.39 11.44 3.26
CA VAL A 49 -4.08 10.81 3.48
C VAL A 49 -4.17 9.72 4.55
N LEU A 50 -4.88 9.97 5.65
CA LEU A 50 -5.09 8.96 6.70
C LEU A 50 -5.88 7.75 6.18
N ALA A 51 -6.92 7.96 5.38
CA ALA A 51 -7.70 6.90 4.75
C ALA A 51 -6.83 6.07 3.77
N LEU A 52 -6.03 6.74 2.93
CA LEU A 52 -5.11 6.07 2.01
C LEU A 52 -4.10 5.21 2.76
N PHE A 53 -3.49 5.73 3.83
CA PHE A 53 -2.55 4.95 4.64
C PHE A 53 -3.23 3.80 5.41
N SER A 54 -4.52 3.93 5.72
CA SER A 54 -5.32 2.80 6.24
C SER A 54 -5.44 1.68 5.19
N CYS A 55 -5.61 2.03 3.90
CA CYS A 55 -5.58 1.06 2.81
C CYS A 55 -4.19 0.40 2.66
N VAL A 56 -3.11 1.15 2.86
CA VAL A 56 -1.73 0.59 2.88
C VAL A 56 -1.56 -0.38 4.06
N ILE A 57 -2.08 -0.07 5.25
CA ILE A 57 -2.08 -1.01 6.38
C ILE A 57 -2.82 -2.30 6.03
N LEU A 58 -3.97 -2.21 5.38
CA LEU A 58 -4.75 -3.37 4.95
C LEU A 58 -4.00 -4.21 3.91
N HIS A 59 -3.29 -3.57 2.98
CA HIS A 59 -2.39 -4.22 2.03
C HIS A 59 -1.31 -5.04 2.75
N GLU A 60 -0.56 -4.43 3.69
CA GLU A 60 0.46 -5.11 4.49
C GLU A 60 -0.13 -6.25 5.34
N LEU A 61 -1.35 -6.05 5.88
CA LEU A 61 -2.07 -7.09 6.58
C LEU A 61 -2.45 -8.25 5.65
N GLY A 62 -2.73 -8.01 4.39
CA GLY A 62 -2.94 -9.05 3.37
C GLY A 62 -1.75 -10.00 3.30
N HIS A 63 -0.54 -9.47 3.18
CA HIS A 63 0.70 -10.24 3.20
C HIS A 63 0.88 -10.98 4.53
N ALA A 64 0.76 -10.27 5.64
CA ALA A 64 1.01 -10.77 6.98
C ALA A 64 0.05 -11.90 7.39
N LEU A 65 -1.24 -11.76 7.10
CA LEU A 65 -2.25 -12.78 7.41
C LEU A 65 -2.10 -14.01 6.52
N THR A 66 -1.70 -13.82 5.25
CA THR A 66 -1.41 -14.95 4.35
C THR A 66 -0.14 -15.67 4.78
N ALA A 67 0.91 -14.95 5.19
CA ALA A 67 2.14 -15.54 5.74
C ALA A 67 1.86 -16.35 7.02
N LYS A 68 0.97 -15.85 7.89
CA LYS A 68 0.55 -16.54 9.11
C LYS A 68 -0.10 -17.90 8.82
N ARG A 69 -0.85 -18.07 7.70
CA ARG A 69 -1.39 -19.36 7.28
C ARG A 69 -0.32 -20.40 6.96
N PHE A 70 0.87 -19.96 6.62
CA PHE A 70 2.04 -20.80 6.37
C PHE A 70 2.97 -20.93 7.57
N GLY A 71 2.51 -20.53 8.77
CA GLY A 71 3.30 -20.62 10.01
C GLY A 71 4.43 -19.58 10.12
N ILE A 72 4.36 -18.52 9.31
CA ILE A 72 5.34 -17.43 9.35
C ILE A 72 4.74 -16.26 10.14
N LYS A 73 5.41 -15.90 11.23
CA LYS A 73 4.96 -14.78 12.07
C LYS A 73 5.37 -13.45 11.46
N THR A 74 4.52 -12.45 11.65
CA THR A 74 4.83 -11.05 11.41
C THR A 74 5.07 -10.38 12.77
N GLU A 75 6.23 -9.81 12.96
CA GLU A 75 6.60 -9.14 14.22
C GLU A 75 5.77 -7.86 14.39
N ASP A 76 5.81 -7.01 13.39
CA ASP A 76 5.03 -5.77 13.35
C ASP A 76 4.87 -5.23 11.91
N ILE A 77 3.99 -4.24 11.79
CA ILE A 77 3.84 -3.39 10.61
C ILE A 77 4.13 -1.97 11.07
N THR A 78 5.12 -1.32 10.46
CA THR A 78 5.46 0.07 10.78
C THR A 78 5.17 0.97 9.59
N MET A 79 4.39 2.04 9.84
CA MET A 79 4.04 3.04 8.83
C MET A 79 5.06 4.17 8.80
N TYR A 80 5.60 4.41 7.61
CA TYR A 80 6.49 5.52 7.26
C TYR A 80 5.82 6.44 6.24
N PRO A 81 6.31 7.68 6.03
CA PRO A 81 5.77 8.59 5.00
C PRO A 81 5.75 7.99 3.59
N ILE A 82 6.68 7.09 3.29
CA ILE A 82 6.85 6.44 1.98
C ILE A 82 6.06 5.13 1.83
N GLY A 83 5.34 4.68 2.87
CA GLY A 83 4.55 3.45 2.85
C GLY A 83 4.65 2.62 4.12
N GLY A 84 4.05 1.42 4.10
CA GLY A 84 4.10 0.42 5.16
C GLY A 84 5.30 -0.53 5.00
N VAL A 85 5.81 -1.01 6.12
CA VAL A 85 6.85 -2.05 6.16
C VAL A 85 6.42 -3.12 7.15
N ALA A 86 6.06 -4.30 6.64
CA ALA A 86 5.79 -5.49 7.46
C ALA A 86 7.10 -6.26 7.71
N ARG A 87 7.42 -6.51 8.97
CA ARG A 87 8.57 -7.33 9.36
C ARG A 87 8.13 -8.77 9.55
N LEU A 88 8.35 -9.59 8.51
CA LEU A 88 8.17 -11.03 8.58
C LEU A 88 9.39 -11.68 9.23
N GLU A 89 9.17 -12.67 10.09
CA GLU A 89 10.23 -13.47 10.72
C GLU A 89 11.16 -14.12 9.68
N ARG A 90 10.57 -14.56 8.55
CA ARG A 90 11.29 -15.13 7.41
C ARG A 90 10.47 -15.00 6.13
N ILE A 91 11.14 -15.05 4.99
CA ILE A 91 10.49 -15.14 3.68
C ILE A 91 10.11 -16.62 3.44
N PRO A 92 8.90 -16.93 2.88
CA PRO A 92 8.55 -18.30 2.54
C PRO A 92 9.61 -18.97 1.65
N GLU A 93 10.01 -20.19 2.00
CA GLU A 93 11.02 -20.94 1.22
C GLU A 93 10.41 -21.56 -0.03
N LYS A 94 9.15 -22.06 0.08
CA LYS A 94 8.43 -22.66 -1.04
C LYS A 94 7.93 -21.59 -2.00
N PRO A 95 8.28 -21.64 -3.30
CA PRO A 95 7.90 -20.59 -4.26
C PRO A 95 6.39 -20.34 -4.35
N LYS A 96 5.55 -21.39 -4.26
CA LYS A 96 4.08 -21.27 -4.24
C LYS A 96 3.58 -20.48 -3.02
N GLN A 97 4.18 -20.69 -1.85
CA GLN A 97 3.80 -19.96 -0.64
C GLN A 97 4.22 -18.49 -0.76
N GLU A 98 5.43 -18.23 -1.27
CA GLU A 98 5.91 -16.88 -1.52
C GLU A 98 4.99 -16.14 -2.49
N LEU A 99 4.57 -16.79 -3.59
CA LEU A 99 3.63 -16.23 -4.56
C LEU A 99 2.32 -15.82 -3.89
N LEU A 100 1.69 -16.73 -3.12
CA LEU A 100 0.42 -16.47 -2.46
C LEU A 100 0.51 -15.35 -1.43
N VAL A 101 1.60 -15.32 -0.65
CA VAL A 101 1.86 -14.24 0.31
C VAL A 101 2.00 -12.91 -0.43
N THR A 102 2.76 -12.88 -1.52
CA THR A 102 3.06 -11.62 -2.21
C THR A 102 1.87 -11.08 -3.00
N ILE A 103 1.04 -11.91 -3.59
CA ILE A 103 -0.17 -11.47 -4.31
C ILE A 103 -1.23 -10.93 -3.33
N ALA A 104 -1.24 -11.39 -2.08
CA ALA A 104 -2.29 -11.06 -1.12
C ALA A 104 -2.41 -9.55 -0.84
N GLY A 105 -1.30 -8.79 -0.82
CA GLY A 105 -1.34 -7.34 -0.65
C GLY A 105 -2.06 -6.62 -1.80
N PRO A 106 -1.59 -6.74 -3.05
CA PRO A 106 -2.27 -6.16 -4.21
C PRO A 106 -3.73 -6.58 -4.33
N LEU A 107 -4.08 -7.84 -4.00
CA LEU A 107 -5.48 -8.30 -4.00
C LEU A 107 -6.35 -7.54 -2.99
N VAL A 108 -5.82 -7.15 -1.84
CA VAL A 108 -6.57 -6.31 -0.88
C VAL A 108 -6.90 -4.95 -1.50
N ASN A 109 -5.97 -4.31 -2.19
CA ASN A 109 -6.23 -3.03 -2.85
C ASN A 109 -7.27 -3.16 -3.98
N VAL A 110 -7.19 -4.24 -4.78
CA VAL A 110 -8.21 -4.54 -5.81
C VAL A 110 -9.57 -4.76 -5.14
N PHE A 111 -9.62 -5.48 -4.02
CA PHE A 111 -10.87 -5.70 -3.28
C PHE A 111 -11.46 -4.39 -2.75
N ILE A 112 -10.62 -3.49 -2.18
CA ILE A 112 -11.06 -2.16 -1.72
C ILE A 112 -11.60 -1.36 -2.91
N PHE A 113 -10.89 -1.33 -4.05
CA PHE A 113 -11.36 -0.67 -5.26
C PHE A 113 -12.75 -1.17 -5.66
N LEU A 114 -12.93 -2.50 -5.80
CA LEU A 114 -14.21 -3.10 -6.17
C LEU A 114 -15.33 -2.83 -5.14
N LEU A 115 -14.97 -2.78 -3.85
CA LEU A 115 -15.92 -2.46 -2.78
C LEU A 115 -16.43 -1.01 -2.86
N LEU A 116 -15.58 -0.07 -3.34
CA LEU A 116 -15.94 1.35 -3.44
C LEU A 116 -16.77 1.67 -4.70
N ILE A 117 -16.70 0.85 -5.74
CA ILE A 117 -17.43 1.06 -7.00
C ILE A 117 -18.95 1.25 -6.79
N PRO A 118 -19.67 0.40 -6.04
CA PRO A 118 -21.10 0.57 -5.82
C PRO A 118 -21.48 1.91 -5.17
N PHE A 119 -20.62 2.43 -4.29
CA PHE A 119 -20.82 3.72 -3.63
C PHE A 119 -20.64 4.88 -4.63
N ILE A 120 -19.69 4.77 -5.57
CA ILE A 120 -19.46 5.79 -6.60
C ILE A 120 -20.69 5.90 -7.49
N TYR A 121 -21.23 4.79 -7.96
CA TYR A 121 -22.42 4.79 -8.82
C TYR A 121 -23.72 5.09 -8.05
N GLY A 122 -23.85 4.54 -6.83
CA GLY A 122 -25.07 4.69 -6.02
C GLY A 122 -25.32 6.12 -5.53
N PHE A 123 -24.28 6.91 -5.35
CA PHE A 123 -24.36 8.30 -4.89
C PHE A 123 -23.99 9.32 -5.99
N ASP A 124 -23.88 8.87 -7.25
CA ASP A 124 -23.52 9.71 -8.41
C ASP A 124 -22.24 10.54 -8.18
N LEU A 125 -21.25 9.91 -7.54
CA LEU A 125 -19.95 10.52 -7.21
C LEU A 125 -18.98 10.51 -8.39
N MET A 126 -19.47 10.40 -9.60
CA MET A 126 -18.72 10.54 -10.85
C MET A 126 -18.50 12.03 -11.15
N ALA A 127 -17.90 12.76 -10.22
CA ALA A 127 -17.46 14.12 -10.50
C ALA A 127 -16.50 14.09 -11.71
N PRO A 128 -16.58 15.04 -12.67
CA PRO A 128 -15.58 15.15 -13.70
C PRO A 128 -14.21 15.18 -13.04
N LEU A 129 -13.28 14.33 -13.53
CA LEU A 129 -11.87 14.41 -13.16
C LEU A 129 -11.30 15.67 -13.84
N ASP A 130 -11.76 16.82 -13.42
CA ASP A 130 -11.18 18.07 -13.84
C ASP A 130 -9.77 18.10 -13.30
N ALA A 131 -8.80 17.98 -14.22
CA ALA A 131 -7.38 17.96 -13.89
C ALA A 131 -6.92 19.22 -13.13
N GLU A 132 -7.76 20.24 -13.07
CA GLU A 132 -7.52 21.47 -12.31
C GLU A 132 -7.89 21.39 -10.83
N SER A 133 -8.77 20.47 -10.40
CA SER A 133 -9.13 20.33 -8.98
C SER A 133 -8.36 19.22 -8.30
N SER A 134 -7.08 19.47 -7.98
CA SER A 134 -6.30 18.62 -7.07
C SER A 134 -6.79 18.68 -5.60
N ILE A 135 -7.89 19.38 -5.34
CA ILE A 135 -8.47 19.58 -4.01
C ILE A 135 -9.37 18.38 -3.68
N ILE A 136 -9.12 17.76 -2.54
CA ILE A 136 -9.98 16.70 -2.02
C ILE A 136 -11.22 17.30 -1.38
N THR A 137 -12.38 16.91 -1.89
CA THR A 137 -13.70 17.30 -1.40
C THR A 137 -14.49 16.05 -0.99
N PRO A 138 -15.59 16.18 -0.20
CA PRO A 138 -16.45 15.06 0.11
C PRO A 138 -16.94 14.31 -1.13
N GLU A 139 -17.27 15.04 -2.21
CA GLU A 139 -17.83 14.50 -3.44
C GLU A 139 -16.82 13.64 -4.23
N ASN A 140 -15.53 14.01 -4.23
CA ASN A 140 -14.50 13.28 -4.97
C ASN A 140 -13.69 12.31 -4.10
N PHE A 141 -13.89 12.31 -2.77
CA PHE A 141 -13.11 11.53 -1.81
C PHE A 141 -13.10 10.03 -2.15
N ILE A 142 -14.30 9.44 -2.31
CA ILE A 142 -14.46 7.99 -2.55
C ILE A 142 -13.89 7.62 -3.91
N LEU A 143 -14.14 8.42 -4.95
CA LEU A 143 -13.60 8.19 -6.29
C LEU A 143 -12.07 8.21 -6.29
N ASN A 144 -11.47 9.25 -5.69
CA ASN A 144 -10.01 9.34 -5.59
C ASN A 144 -9.40 8.20 -4.77
N LEU A 145 -10.05 7.81 -3.66
CA LEU A 145 -9.59 6.69 -2.84
C LEU A 145 -9.65 5.36 -3.63
N ALA A 146 -10.70 5.13 -4.42
CA ALA A 146 -10.83 3.96 -5.28
C ALA A 146 -9.72 3.94 -6.35
N ILE A 147 -9.56 5.05 -7.08
CA ILE A 147 -8.53 5.18 -8.12
C ILE A 147 -7.12 4.92 -7.54
N LEU A 148 -6.79 5.51 -6.39
CA LEU A 148 -5.48 5.30 -5.76
C LEU A 148 -5.28 3.86 -5.27
N ASN A 149 -6.33 3.17 -4.82
CA ASN A 149 -6.21 1.75 -4.50
C ASN A 149 -5.93 0.91 -5.75
N LEU A 150 -6.55 1.22 -6.88
CA LEU A 150 -6.22 0.57 -8.15
C LEU A 150 -4.77 0.85 -8.56
N TRP A 151 -4.33 2.10 -8.48
CA TRP A 151 -2.94 2.48 -8.76
C TRP A 151 -1.95 1.79 -7.82
N LEU A 152 -2.24 1.70 -6.52
CA LEU A 152 -1.40 0.97 -5.55
C LEU A 152 -1.27 -0.51 -5.94
N ALA A 153 -2.37 -1.15 -6.37
CA ALA A 153 -2.32 -2.53 -6.84
C ALA A 153 -1.46 -2.66 -8.10
N LEU A 154 -1.69 -1.83 -9.13
CA LEU A 154 -0.97 -1.87 -10.40
C LEU A 154 0.52 -1.57 -10.21
N PHE A 155 0.84 -0.55 -9.41
CA PHE A 155 2.22 -0.17 -9.12
C PHE A 155 2.98 -1.28 -8.38
N ASN A 156 2.33 -1.92 -7.39
CA ASN A 156 2.92 -3.05 -6.70
C ASN A 156 3.06 -4.31 -7.57
N LEU A 157 2.32 -4.43 -8.68
CA LEU A 157 2.45 -5.54 -9.63
C LEU A 157 3.57 -5.33 -10.67
N ILE A 158 4.21 -4.16 -10.73
CA ILE A 158 5.37 -3.93 -11.60
C ILE A 158 6.47 -4.95 -11.25
N PRO A 159 7.03 -5.70 -12.23
CA PRO A 159 7.97 -6.79 -11.97
C PRO A 159 9.39 -6.28 -11.64
N ALA A 160 9.50 -5.38 -10.68
CA ALA A 160 10.73 -4.76 -10.22
C ALA A 160 10.80 -4.75 -8.69
N PHE A 161 11.99 -5.03 -8.12
CA PHE A 161 12.23 -4.79 -6.70
C PHE A 161 12.35 -3.28 -6.43
N PRO A 162 11.83 -2.76 -5.30
CA PRO A 162 11.34 -3.49 -4.11
C PRO A 162 9.84 -3.86 -4.12
N MET A 163 9.13 -3.70 -5.24
CA MET A 163 7.69 -3.93 -5.36
C MET A 163 7.34 -5.43 -5.27
N ASP A 164 6.07 -5.73 -4.98
CA ASP A 164 5.58 -7.11 -4.91
C ASP A 164 5.71 -7.84 -6.24
N GLY A 165 5.53 -7.16 -7.37
CA GLY A 165 5.71 -7.71 -8.71
C GLY A 165 7.08 -8.34 -8.93
N GLY A 166 8.15 -7.77 -8.37
CA GLY A 166 9.49 -8.36 -8.39
C GLY A 166 9.55 -9.69 -7.63
N ARG A 167 8.88 -9.78 -6.49
CA ARG A 167 8.78 -11.02 -5.69
C ARG A 167 7.85 -12.04 -6.35
N ILE A 168 6.77 -11.60 -7.00
CA ILE A 168 5.89 -12.45 -7.81
C ILE A 168 6.69 -13.07 -8.95
N LEU A 169 7.41 -12.25 -9.72
CA LEU A 169 8.26 -12.73 -10.82
C LEU A 169 9.31 -13.71 -10.33
N ARG A 170 10.03 -13.39 -9.24
CA ARG A 170 10.99 -14.31 -8.63
C ARG A 170 10.35 -15.64 -8.25
N SER A 171 9.18 -15.62 -7.60
CA SER A 171 8.50 -16.84 -7.14
C SER A 171 8.02 -17.71 -8.30
N LEU A 172 7.51 -17.10 -9.37
CA LEU A 172 7.11 -17.83 -10.61
C LEU A 172 8.31 -18.49 -11.27
N LEU A 173 9.41 -17.78 -11.41
CA LEU A 173 10.65 -18.34 -11.96
C LEU A 173 11.22 -19.45 -11.07
N ALA A 174 11.18 -19.27 -9.75
CA ALA A 174 11.68 -20.25 -8.78
C ALA A 174 10.88 -21.56 -8.75
N MET A 175 9.70 -21.61 -9.36
CA MET A 175 8.97 -22.88 -9.58
C MET A 175 9.63 -23.77 -10.64
N ARG A 176 10.46 -23.22 -11.50
CA ARG A 176 11.09 -23.94 -12.64
C ARG A 176 12.62 -23.93 -12.60
N ILE A 177 13.24 -22.94 -11.97
CA ILE A 177 14.69 -22.78 -11.89
C ILE A 177 15.12 -22.56 -10.43
N ASN A 178 16.45 -22.67 -10.20
CA ASN A 178 17.01 -22.40 -8.88
C ASN A 178 16.71 -20.97 -8.40
N ARG A 179 16.36 -20.82 -7.11
CA ARG A 179 15.96 -19.56 -6.46
C ARG A 179 17.00 -18.43 -6.65
N LEU A 180 18.29 -18.75 -6.61
CA LEU A 180 19.35 -17.76 -6.84
C LEU A 180 19.27 -17.19 -8.27
N LYS A 181 19.18 -18.06 -9.28
CA LYS A 181 19.01 -17.63 -10.68
C LYS A 181 17.72 -16.83 -10.87
N ALA A 182 16.60 -17.29 -10.27
CA ALA A 182 15.33 -16.58 -10.32
C ALA A 182 15.44 -15.16 -9.74
N THR A 183 16.16 -15.00 -8.62
CA THR A 183 16.38 -13.69 -7.98
C THR A 183 17.23 -12.79 -8.89
N THR A 184 18.30 -13.31 -9.48
CA THR A 184 19.17 -12.54 -10.40
C THR A 184 18.40 -12.06 -11.62
N ILE A 185 17.58 -12.93 -12.23
CA ILE A 185 16.76 -12.57 -13.40
C ILE A 185 15.75 -11.50 -13.03
N ALA A 186 15.00 -11.67 -11.94
CA ALA A 186 14.01 -10.69 -11.47
C ALA A 186 14.67 -9.34 -11.15
N ALA A 187 15.86 -9.34 -10.53
CA ALA A 187 16.60 -8.11 -10.24
C ALA A 187 17.09 -7.40 -11.52
N ASN A 188 17.55 -8.15 -12.52
CA ASN A 188 17.99 -7.58 -13.79
C ASN A 188 16.84 -6.97 -14.60
N ILE A 189 15.66 -7.65 -14.60
CA ILE A 189 14.43 -7.09 -15.21
C ILE A 189 14.04 -5.80 -14.50
N GLY A 190 14.05 -5.78 -13.16
CA GLY A 190 13.77 -4.57 -12.39
C GLY A 190 14.71 -3.41 -12.69
N LYS A 191 16.02 -3.68 -12.86
CA LYS A 191 17.00 -2.66 -13.27
C LYS A 191 16.71 -2.12 -14.67
N LEU A 192 16.33 -2.98 -15.61
CA LEU A 192 16.01 -2.56 -16.97
C LEU A 192 14.77 -1.66 -17.02
N LEU A 193 13.78 -1.91 -16.15
CA LEU A 193 12.55 -1.10 -16.06
C LEU A 193 12.76 0.24 -15.32
N SER A 194 13.87 0.42 -14.63
CA SER A 194 14.22 1.64 -13.90
C SER A 194 15.12 2.61 -14.68
N LEU A 195 15.51 2.25 -15.91
CA LEU A 195 16.28 3.08 -16.87
C LEU A 195 15.34 3.80 -17.82
#